data_8969d00152f4c366a377c2b90281e604
#
_entry.id   8969d00152f4c366a377c2b90281e604
#
_cell.length_a   1.000
_cell.length_b   1.000
_cell.length_c   1.000
_cell.angle_alpha   90.00
_cell.angle_beta   90.00
_cell.angle_gamma   90.00
#
_symmetry.space_group_name_H-M   'P 1'
#
loop_
_entity.id
_entity.type
_entity.pdbx_description
1 polymer ?
#
loop_
_entity_poly.entity_id
_entity_poly.type
_entity_poly.pdbx_seq_one_letter_code
_entity_poly.pdbx_strand_id
1 'polypeptide(L)'
;MSAVCASIEPVDGVSVRPWSLDDATTLVAAWNDPVIARWNPVPPDSSIEFARGWIEGAAVQVSTDRGIDVVMIREKAVVGEIGLQVDRVQPIAEVGFWIGHESRGQGLAAPMLSLAIQLGKAVDLRGLVAMVDPANERTVSLLSGARWAEVPTKSQRLAFAQRW
;
A
#
# COMPACT_ATOMS: atom_id res chain seq x y z
N MET A 1 -3.85 -11.07 10.64
CA MET A 1 -3.08 -9.84 10.28
C MET A 1 -2.03 -9.47 11.31
N SER A 2 -2.34 -9.32 12.59
CA SER A 2 -1.34 -8.94 13.60
C SER A 2 -0.10 -9.85 13.61
N ALA A 3 -0.27 -11.19 13.44
CA ALA A 3 0.86 -12.11 13.36
C ALA A 3 1.73 -11.89 12.10
N VAL A 4 1.12 -11.60 10.94
CA VAL A 4 1.85 -11.27 9.71
C VAL A 4 2.65 -9.98 9.92
N CYS A 5 2.01 -8.89 10.39
CA CYS A 5 2.73 -7.64 10.65
C CYS A 5 3.86 -7.79 11.67
N ALA A 6 3.69 -8.66 12.70
CA ALA A 6 4.72 -8.91 13.70
C ALA A 6 5.95 -9.64 13.13
N SER A 7 5.84 -10.30 11.98
CA SER A 7 6.97 -10.95 11.29
C SER A 7 7.70 -10.03 10.32
N ILE A 8 7.22 -8.79 10.11
CA ILE A 8 7.83 -7.83 9.20
C ILE A 8 8.87 -7.01 9.95
N GLU A 9 10.10 -7.07 9.47
CA GLU A 9 11.20 -6.29 10.06
C GLU A 9 11.09 -4.81 9.66
N PRO A 10 11.24 -3.89 10.61
CA PRO A 10 11.27 -2.45 10.31
C PRO A 10 12.39 -2.09 9.32
N VAL A 11 12.12 -1.15 8.43
CA VAL A 11 13.09 -0.62 7.46
C VAL A 11 13.25 0.88 7.69
N ASP A 12 14.48 1.32 7.97
CA ASP A 12 14.83 2.74 8.23
C ASP A 12 13.92 3.42 9.26
N GLY A 13 13.58 2.69 10.33
CA GLY A 13 12.71 3.17 11.41
C GLY A 13 11.21 3.20 11.05
N VAL A 14 10.83 2.61 9.92
CA VAL A 14 9.44 2.45 9.50
C VAL A 14 9.01 1.01 9.74
N SER A 15 7.87 0.82 10.39
CA SER A 15 7.22 -0.48 10.62
C SER A 15 5.81 -0.49 10.04
N VAL A 16 5.16 -1.65 10.05
CA VAL A 16 3.77 -1.80 9.63
C VAL A 16 2.91 -2.38 10.74
N ARG A 17 1.63 -2.02 10.76
CA ARG A 17 0.60 -2.65 11.57
C ARG A 17 -0.74 -2.64 10.84
N PRO A 18 -1.72 -3.43 11.26
CA PRO A 18 -3.08 -3.30 10.78
C PRO A 18 -3.64 -1.89 11.06
N TRP A 19 -4.62 -1.48 10.27
CA TRP A 19 -5.46 -0.33 10.58
C TRP A 19 -6.12 -0.48 11.95
N SER A 20 -6.31 0.61 12.67
CA SER A 20 -7.09 0.73 13.90
C SER A 20 -8.24 1.70 13.67
N LEU A 21 -9.35 1.53 14.37
CA LEU A 21 -10.46 2.49 14.32
C LEU A 21 -10.06 3.92 14.75
N ASP A 22 -9.00 4.03 15.55
CA ASP A 22 -8.42 5.32 15.94
C ASP A 22 -7.73 6.04 14.78
N ASP A 23 -7.38 5.32 13.71
CA ASP A 23 -6.74 5.90 12.52
C ASP A 23 -7.77 6.51 11.54
N ALA A 24 -9.07 6.42 11.81
CA ALA A 24 -10.12 6.87 10.89
C ALA A 24 -9.95 8.33 10.46
N THR A 25 -9.53 9.21 11.36
CA THR A 25 -9.26 10.62 11.05
C THR A 25 -8.09 10.77 10.08
N THR A 26 -7.03 9.98 10.25
CA THR A 26 -5.87 9.96 9.35
C THR A 26 -6.25 9.44 7.97
N LEU A 27 -7.09 8.42 7.89
CA LEU A 27 -7.59 7.86 6.64
C LEU A 27 -8.45 8.89 5.88
N VAL A 28 -9.35 9.58 6.57
CA VAL A 28 -10.15 10.69 5.99
C VAL A 28 -9.25 11.80 5.46
N ALA A 29 -8.21 12.18 6.22
CA ALA A 29 -7.25 13.19 5.77
C ALA A 29 -6.51 12.74 4.50
N ALA A 30 -6.14 11.45 4.41
CA ALA A 30 -5.52 10.88 3.23
C ALA A 30 -6.46 10.89 2.01
N TRP A 31 -7.72 10.52 2.16
CA TRP A 31 -8.70 10.55 1.06
C TRP A 31 -8.98 11.97 0.55
N ASN A 32 -8.91 12.97 1.43
CA ASN A 32 -9.06 14.38 1.04
C ASN A 32 -7.76 15.03 0.52
N ASP A 33 -6.64 14.32 0.54
CA ASP A 33 -5.40 14.81 -0.05
C ASP A 33 -5.49 14.74 -1.60
N PRO A 34 -5.38 15.88 -2.31
CA PRO A 34 -5.58 15.92 -3.76
C PRO A 34 -4.53 15.09 -4.54
N VAL A 35 -3.35 14.86 -3.97
CA VAL A 35 -2.32 14.04 -4.60
C VAL A 35 -2.66 12.55 -4.45
N ILE A 36 -3.16 12.13 -3.28
CA ILE A 36 -3.61 10.76 -3.08
C ILE A 36 -4.84 10.49 -3.94
N ALA A 37 -5.85 11.35 -3.88
CA ALA A 37 -7.08 11.23 -4.64
C ALA A 37 -6.88 11.20 -6.16
N ARG A 38 -5.82 11.84 -6.66
CA ARG A 38 -5.48 11.82 -8.08
C ARG A 38 -5.03 10.45 -8.58
N TRP A 39 -4.30 9.69 -7.75
CA TRP A 39 -3.61 8.47 -8.18
C TRP A 39 -4.14 7.19 -7.57
N ASN A 40 -4.96 7.32 -6.52
CA ASN A 40 -5.57 6.18 -5.83
C ASN A 40 -7.10 6.28 -5.91
N PRO A 41 -7.80 5.16 -5.99
CA PRO A 41 -9.25 5.16 -5.85
C PRO A 41 -9.61 5.58 -4.42
N VAL A 42 -10.24 6.75 -4.29
CA VAL A 42 -10.79 7.22 -3.01
C VAL A 42 -12.31 7.17 -3.04
N PRO A 43 -12.97 6.87 -1.91
CA PRO A 43 -14.42 6.83 -1.86
C PRO A 43 -15.02 8.22 -2.04
N PRO A 44 -16.25 8.34 -2.59
CA PRO A 44 -16.95 9.61 -2.69
C PRO A 44 -17.37 10.18 -1.33
N ASP A 45 -17.55 9.31 -0.33
CA ASP A 45 -17.81 9.69 1.06
C ASP A 45 -16.52 9.55 1.87
N SER A 46 -16.03 10.66 2.39
CA SER A 46 -14.84 10.75 3.25
C SER A 46 -15.23 11.06 4.69
N SER A 47 -16.38 10.62 5.15
CA SER A 47 -16.80 10.75 6.56
C SER A 47 -16.01 9.81 7.49
N ILE A 48 -15.89 10.17 8.75
CA ILE A 48 -15.27 9.33 9.79
C ILE A 48 -16.01 7.99 9.93
N GLU A 49 -17.33 8.02 9.81
CA GLU A 49 -18.16 6.81 9.90
C GLU A 49 -17.84 5.85 8.74
N PHE A 50 -17.76 6.38 7.51
CA PHE A 50 -17.38 5.58 6.36
C PHE A 50 -15.96 5.03 6.51
N ALA A 51 -15.02 5.84 6.98
CA ALA A 51 -13.63 5.39 7.20
C ALA A 51 -13.54 4.26 8.24
N ARG A 52 -14.32 4.31 9.31
CA ARG A 52 -14.41 3.21 10.28
C ARG A 52 -14.94 1.93 9.65
N GLY A 53 -16.03 2.02 8.88
CA GLY A 53 -16.58 0.87 8.16
C GLY A 53 -15.58 0.28 7.15
N TRP A 54 -14.81 1.13 6.46
CA TRP A 54 -13.74 0.69 5.57
C TRP A 54 -12.64 -0.08 6.33
N ILE A 55 -12.20 0.44 7.47
CA ILE A 55 -11.17 -0.21 8.33
C ILE A 55 -11.65 -1.59 8.81
N GLU A 56 -12.92 -1.69 9.24
CA GLU A 56 -13.52 -2.98 9.61
C GLU A 56 -13.57 -3.94 8.41
N GLY A 57 -13.93 -3.44 7.23
CA GLY A 57 -13.94 -4.18 5.97
C GLY A 57 -12.56 -4.69 5.57
N ALA A 58 -11.50 -3.88 5.75
CA ALA A 58 -10.12 -4.29 5.49
C ALA A 58 -9.70 -5.49 6.35
N ALA A 59 -10.11 -5.52 7.63
CA ALA A 59 -9.87 -6.66 8.50
C ALA A 59 -10.57 -7.95 8.00
N VAL A 60 -11.76 -7.84 7.40
CA VAL A 60 -12.49 -8.96 6.78
C VAL A 60 -11.80 -9.44 5.50
N GLN A 61 -11.28 -8.54 4.66
CA GLN A 61 -10.54 -8.92 3.44
C GLN A 61 -9.36 -9.84 3.75
N VAL A 62 -8.64 -9.53 4.81
CA VAL A 62 -7.54 -10.38 5.31
C VAL A 62 -8.02 -11.78 5.69
N SER A 63 -9.12 -11.87 6.43
CA SER A 63 -9.64 -13.17 6.90
C SER A 63 -10.18 -14.05 5.76
N THR A 64 -10.38 -13.45 4.57
CA THR A 64 -10.89 -14.13 3.36
C THR A 64 -9.84 -14.26 2.26
N ASP A 65 -8.57 -14.00 2.55
CA ASP A 65 -7.43 -14.04 1.62
C ASP A 65 -7.64 -13.18 0.36
N ARG A 66 -8.35 -12.06 0.48
CA ARG A 66 -8.65 -11.16 -0.65
C ARG A 66 -7.67 -10.02 -0.78
N GLY A 67 -7.10 -9.60 0.33
CA GLY A 67 -6.20 -8.47 0.36
C GLY A 67 -5.61 -8.21 1.73
N ILE A 68 -4.64 -7.34 1.76
CA ILE A 68 -3.94 -6.89 2.96
C ILE A 68 -3.82 -5.38 2.87
N ASP A 69 -4.38 -4.67 3.84
CA ASP A 69 -4.20 -3.24 3.96
C ASP A 69 -3.58 -2.94 5.33
N VAL A 70 -2.40 -2.30 5.31
CA VAL A 70 -1.66 -1.97 6.53
C VAL A 70 -1.20 -0.52 6.50
N VAL A 71 -1.11 0.08 7.68
CA VAL A 71 -0.48 1.38 7.85
C VAL A 71 1.02 1.26 8.04
N MET A 72 1.75 2.22 7.48
CA MET A 72 3.15 2.45 7.76
C MET A 72 3.28 3.39 8.95
N ILE A 73 4.10 3.02 9.91
CA ILE A 73 4.30 3.76 11.16
C ILE A 73 5.75 4.21 11.29
N ARG A 74 5.95 5.47 11.60
CA ARG A 74 7.23 6.05 12.01
C ARG A 74 7.02 6.90 13.25
N GLU A 75 7.79 6.67 14.30
CA GLU A 75 7.67 7.42 15.56
C GLU A 75 6.22 7.48 16.12
N LYS A 76 5.50 6.36 16.03
CA LYS A 76 4.09 6.18 16.43
C LYS A 76 3.04 6.88 15.52
N ALA A 77 3.47 7.67 14.55
CA ALA A 77 2.56 8.33 13.59
C ALA A 77 2.32 7.44 12.35
N VAL A 78 1.10 7.47 11.82
CA VAL A 78 0.80 6.89 10.50
C VAL A 78 1.40 7.80 9.43
N VAL A 79 2.31 7.27 8.63
CA VAL A 79 3.01 8.00 7.58
C VAL A 79 2.59 7.59 6.15
N GLY A 80 1.85 6.50 6.02
CA GLY A 80 1.37 5.98 4.74
C GLY A 80 0.62 4.67 4.88
N GLU A 81 0.30 4.07 3.74
CA GLU A 81 -0.41 2.80 3.62
C GLU A 81 0.24 1.93 2.55
N ILE A 82 0.15 0.63 2.74
CA ILE A 82 0.44 -0.39 1.74
C ILE A 82 -0.77 -1.31 1.66
N GLY A 83 -1.35 -1.43 0.45
CA GLY A 83 -2.41 -2.37 0.12
C GLY A 83 -1.91 -3.45 -0.83
N LEU A 84 -2.24 -4.70 -0.59
CA LEU A 84 -2.00 -5.83 -1.48
C LEU A 84 -3.34 -6.46 -1.87
N GLN A 85 -3.69 -6.44 -3.15
CA GLN A 85 -4.84 -7.17 -3.69
C GLN A 85 -4.35 -8.48 -4.28
N VAL A 86 -4.70 -9.59 -3.64
CA VAL A 86 -4.20 -10.93 -3.99
C VAL A 86 -4.94 -11.48 -5.20
N ASP A 87 -4.19 -11.91 -6.22
CA ASP A 87 -4.73 -12.71 -7.32
C ASP A 87 -5.05 -14.13 -6.81
N ARG A 88 -6.26 -14.62 -7.09
CA ARG A 88 -6.70 -15.95 -6.64
C ARG A 88 -6.19 -17.10 -7.50
N VAL A 89 -5.67 -16.80 -8.67
CA VAL A 89 -5.20 -17.79 -9.64
C VAL A 89 -3.68 -17.92 -9.60
N GLN A 90 -2.99 -16.82 -9.33
CA GLN A 90 -1.53 -16.78 -9.28
C GLN A 90 -1.05 -16.27 -7.91
N PRO A 91 0.08 -16.74 -7.40
CA PRO A 91 0.63 -16.28 -6.13
C PRO A 91 1.32 -14.91 -6.27
N ILE A 92 0.58 -13.93 -6.77
CA ILE A 92 1.00 -12.53 -6.93
C ILE A 92 -0.09 -11.61 -6.37
N ALA A 93 0.27 -10.38 -6.05
CA ALA A 93 -0.70 -9.34 -5.70
C ALA A 93 -0.43 -8.05 -6.46
N GLU A 94 -1.49 -7.30 -6.75
CA GLU A 94 -1.36 -5.89 -7.11
C GLU A 94 -1.09 -5.09 -5.85
N VAL A 95 -0.03 -4.27 -5.86
CA VAL A 95 0.32 -3.39 -4.77
C VAL A 95 -0.14 -1.97 -5.05
N GLY A 96 -0.90 -1.41 -4.12
CA GLY A 96 -1.21 0.00 -4.01
C GLY A 96 -0.53 0.61 -2.79
N PHE A 97 -0.22 1.91 -2.85
CA PHE A 97 0.40 2.60 -1.72
C PHE A 97 0.23 4.12 -1.81
N TRP A 98 0.31 4.76 -0.68
CA TRP A 98 0.45 6.22 -0.58
C TRP A 98 1.30 6.62 0.63
N ILE A 99 1.85 7.84 0.56
CA ILE A 99 2.55 8.51 1.66
C ILE A 99 1.79 9.78 1.99
N GLY A 100 1.46 9.97 3.25
CA GLY A 100 0.74 11.12 3.77
C GLY A 100 1.47 12.45 3.48
N HIS A 101 0.71 13.54 3.34
CA HIS A 101 1.23 14.87 2.96
C HIS A 101 2.45 15.28 3.77
N GLU A 102 2.33 15.25 5.11
CA GLU A 102 3.37 15.68 6.05
C GLU A 102 4.63 14.80 6.01
N SER A 103 4.53 13.60 5.44
CA SER A 103 5.61 12.60 5.42
C SER A 103 6.32 12.51 4.08
N ARG A 104 5.86 13.24 3.06
CA ARG A 104 6.50 13.27 1.73
C ARG A 104 7.85 13.96 1.78
N GLY A 105 8.76 13.54 0.89
CA GLY A 105 10.11 14.10 0.81
C GLY A 105 11.07 13.61 1.91
N GLN A 106 10.64 12.73 2.80
CA GLN A 106 11.41 12.22 3.92
C GLN A 106 12.06 10.83 3.65
N GLY A 107 12.19 10.45 2.40
CA GLY A 107 12.86 9.19 2.03
C GLY A 107 12.04 7.90 2.26
N LEU A 108 10.73 7.99 2.54
CA LEU A 108 9.90 6.84 2.92
C LEU A 108 9.55 5.89 1.77
N ALA A 109 9.80 6.28 0.51
CA ALA A 109 9.41 5.49 -0.65
C ALA A 109 10.17 4.15 -0.76
N ALA A 110 11.49 4.14 -0.47
CA ALA A 110 12.28 2.91 -0.51
C ALA A 110 11.93 1.95 0.64
N PRO A 111 11.84 2.40 1.92
CA PRO A 111 11.28 1.59 3.00
C PRO A 111 9.90 1.01 2.68
N MET A 112 9.00 1.78 2.09
CA MET A 112 7.66 1.35 1.71
C MET A 112 7.70 0.16 0.73
N LEU A 113 8.50 0.23 -0.33
CA LEU A 113 8.64 -0.87 -1.29
C LEU A 113 9.25 -2.11 -0.63
N SER A 114 10.22 -1.94 0.26
CA SER A 114 10.84 -3.05 1.00
C SER A 114 9.83 -3.73 1.94
N LEU A 115 9.02 -2.95 2.63
CA LEU A 115 7.95 -3.45 3.51
C LEU A 115 6.86 -4.18 2.70
N ALA A 116 6.47 -3.65 1.52
CA ALA A 116 5.53 -4.32 0.63
C ALA A 116 6.03 -5.71 0.19
N ILE A 117 7.32 -5.82 -0.17
CA ILE A 117 7.95 -7.10 -0.52
C ILE A 117 7.96 -8.07 0.67
N GLN A 118 8.31 -7.60 1.87
CA GLN A 118 8.27 -8.43 3.08
C GLN A 118 6.85 -8.93 3.36
N LEU A 119 5.84 -8.06 3.27
CA LEU A 119 4.42 -8.44 3.43
C LEU A 119 4.02 -9.52 2.42
N GLY A 120 4.36 -9.35 1.15
CA GLY A 120 4.08 -10.35 0.12
C GLY A 120 4.72 -11.71 0.42
N LYS A 121 5.99 -11.71 0.85
CA LYS A 121 6.70 -12.95 1.25
C LYS A 121 6.07 -13.62 2.47
N ALA A 122 5.64 -12.84 3.45
CA ALA A 122 5.03 -13.34 4.68
C ALA A 122 3.66 -14.03 4.47
N VAL A 123 3.06 -13.83 3.29
CA VAL A 123 1.80 -14.48 2.88
C VAL A 123 1.97 -15.36 1.64
N ASP A 124 3.17 -15.91 1.46
CA ASP A 124 3.51 -16.89 0.42
C ASP A 124 3.31 -16.43 -1.03
N LEU A 125 3.28 -15.12 -1.28
CA LEU A 125 3.31 -14.60 -2.65
C LEU A 125 4.70 -14.78 -3.28
N ARG A 126 4.73 -14.84 -4.60
CA ARG A 126 5.97 -14.96 -5.41
C ARG A 126 6.30 -13.69 -6.18
N GLY A 127 5.51 -12.64 -6.00
CA GLY A 127 5.74 -11.35 -6.63
C GLY A 127 4.65 -10.35 -6.37
N LEU A 128 4.96 -9.09 -6.66
CA LEU A 128 4.05 -7.96 -6.65
C LEU A 128 4.03 -7.30 -8.03
N VAL A 129 2.89 -6.73 -8.39
CA VAL A 129 2.70 -5.90 -9.58
C VAL A 129 2.13 -4.55 -9.17
N ALA A 130 2.74 -3.47 -9.61
CA ALA A 130 2.21 -2.13 -9.44
C ALA A 130 1.64 -1.63 -10.79
N MET A 131 0.39 -1.19 -10.80
CA MET A 131 -0.27 -0.61 -11.97
C MET A 131 -0.25 0.92 -11.86
N VAL A 132 0.53 1.58 -12.71
CA VAL A 132 0.84 3.01 -12.59
C VAL A 132 0.34 3.79 -13.80
N ASP A 133 -0.33 4.92 -13.57
CA ASP A 133 -0.62 5.88 -14.63
C ASP A 133 0.69 6.47 -15.15
N PRO A 134 0.95 6.48 -16.48
CA PRO A 134 2.17 7.05 -17.05
C PRO A 134 2.43 8.50 -16.64
N ALA A 135 1.38 9.28 -16.37
CA ALA A 135 1.49 10.67 -15.90
C ALA A 135 1.96 10.78 -14.43
N ASN A 136 1.98 9.66 -13.67
CA ASN A 136 2.57 9.61 -12.33
C ASN A 136 4.08 9.36 -12.40
N GLU A 137 4.80 10.32 -12.99
CA GLU A 137 6.24 10.22 -13.24
C GLU A 137 7.05 9.91 -11.96
N ARG A 138 6.57 10.41 -10.81
CA ARG A 138 7.23 10.14 -9.51
C ARG A 138 7.20 8.65 -9.16
N THR A 139 6.06 7.99 -9.31
CA THR A 139 5.94 6.55 -9.04
C THR A 139 6.65 5.72 -10.11
N VAL A 140 6.58 6.13 -11.39
CA VAL A 140 7.35 5.50 -12.47
C VAL A 140 8.84 5.54 -12.17
N SER A 141 9.39 6.70 -11.82
CA SER A 141 10.81 6.86 -11.47
C SER A 141 11.20 6.06 -10.22
N LEU A 142 10.33 6.01 -9.21
CA LEU A 142 10.55 5.22 -7.99
C LEU A 142 10.70 3.74 -8.32
N LEU A 143 9.76 3.15 -9.06
CA LEU A 143 9.75 1.72 -9.36
C LEU A 143 10.91 1.34 -10.28
N SER A 144 11.20 2.14 -11.31
CA SER A 144 12.34 1.94 -12.20
C SER A 144 13.67 2.01 -11.42
N GLY A 145 13.82 3.01 -10.54
CA GLY A 145 15.00 3.17 -9.68
C GLY A 145 15.17 2.02 -8.67
N ALA A 146 14.07 1.44 -8.19
CA ALA A 146 14.04 0.28 -7.32
C ALA A 146 14.20 -1.07 -8.07
N ARG A 147 14.46 -1.02 -9.38
CA ARG A 147 14.66 -2.18 -10.26
C ARG A 147 13.44 -3.10 -10.39
N TRP A 148 12.24 -2.55 -10.26
CA TRP A 148 11.05 -3.27 -10.67
C TRP A 148 11.03 -3.34 -12.20
N ALA A 149 10.78 -4.53 -12.73
CA ALA A 149 10.77 -4.72 -14.18
C ALA A 149 9.44 -4.21 -14.77
N GLU A 150 9.52 -3.33 -15.77
CA GLU A 150 8.34 -3.02 -16.58
C GLU A 150 7.94 -4.27 -17.37
N VAL A 151 6.65 -4.63 -17.30
CA VAL A 151 6.10 -5.81 -17.96
C VAL A 151 4.93 -5.43 -18.86
N PRO A 152 4.70 -6.18 -19.95
CA PRO A 152 3.61 -5.90 -20.88
C PRO A 152 2.25 -5.96 -20.18
N THR A 153 1.38 -5.00 -20.50
CA THR A 153 0.00 -4.95 -20.04
C THR A 153 -0.93 -4.59 -21.20
N LYS A 154 -2.19 -5.01 -21.10
CA LYS A 154 -3.27 -4.58 -22.02
C LYS A 154 -3.97 -3.31 -21.55
N SER A 155 -3.60 -2.81 -20.37
CA SER A 155 -4.12 -1.58 -19.80
C SER A 155 -3.44 -0.35 -20.41
N GLN A 156 -4.06 0.84 -20.24
CA GLN A 156 -3.41 2.13 -20.50
C GLN A 156 -2.40 2.50 -19.41
N ARG A 157 -2.39 1.76 -18.28
CA ARG A 157 -1.40 1.91 -17.22
C ARG A 157 -0.13 1.15 -17.54
N LEU A 158 1.00 1.62 -17.01
CA LEU A 158 2.24 0.87 -16.97
C LEU A 158 2.15 -0.19 -15.86
N ALA A 159 2.74 -1.36 -16.11
CA ALA A 159 2.83 -2.42 -15.12
C ALA A 159 4.29 -2.66 -14.75
N PHE A 160 4.60 -2.59 -13.46
CA PHE A 160 5.92 -2.89 -12.90
C PHE A 160 5.82 -4.11 -12.00
N ALA A 161 6.68 -5.10 -12.22
CA ALA A 161 6.69 -6.34 -11.46
C ALA A 161 7.99 -6.53 -10.68
N GLN A 162 7.86 -7.03 -9.46
CA GLN A 162 8.95 -7.53 -8.63
C GLN A 162 8.66 -8.98 -8.27
N ARG A 163 9.59 -9.88 -8.59
CA ARG A 163 9.50 -11.31 -8.26
C ARG A 163 10.68 -11.73 -7.39
N TRP A 164 10.47 -12.76 -6.57
CA TRP A 164 11.46 -13.36 -5.69
C TRP A 164 11.34 -14.88 -5.63
#